data_46c52e3cf311b2b772e71b3db2ba7e74
#
_entry.id   46c52e3cf311b2b772e71b3db2ba7e74
#
_cell.length_a   1.000
_cell.length_b   1.000
_cell.length_c   1.000
_cell.angle_alpha   90.00
_cell.angle_beta   90.00
_cell.angle_gamma   90.00
#
_symmetry.space_group_name_H-M   'P 1'
#
loop_
_entity.id
_entity.type
_entity.pdbx_description
1 polymer ?
#
loop_
_entity_poly.entity_id
_entity_poly.type
_entity_poly.pdbx_seq_one_letter_code
_entity_poly.pdbx_strand_id
1 'polypeptide(L)'
;MIRNILNILLSLLLFIVDSPVYSIDFAPKAIESYTLRISRKFSNTYCNSIKFGISKDGALNFSIGETNKEFSNNKLNKFVDYELLNKNILLSLEKNCQIFDFSEDELENLAFRY
;
A
#
# COMPACT_ATOMS: atom_id res chain seq x y z
N MET A 1 11.11 -55.25 -10.10
CA MET A 1 10.50 -54.75 -8.82
C MET A 1 11.14 -53.46 -8.34
N ILE A 2 12.44 -53.33 -8.26
CA ILE A 2 13.12 -52.11 -7.77
C ILE A 2 12.88 -50.88 -8.65
N ARG A 3 12.77 -51.08 -9.96
CA ARG A 3 12.56 -50.02 -10.95
C ARG A 3 11.19 -49.34 -10.87
N ASN A 4 10.15 -50.08 -10.45
CA ASN A 4 8.81 -49.53 -10.27
C ASN A 4 8.66 -48.74 -8.97
N ILE A 5 9.40 -49.12 -7.93
CA ILE A 5 9.41 -48.42 -6.63
C ILE A 5 10.16 -47.09 -6.77
N LEU A 6 11.21 -47.05 -7.56
CA LEU A 6 11.99 -45.85 -7.84
C LEU A 6 11.16 -44.79 -8.60
N ASN A 7 10.35 -45.24 -9.56
CA ASN A 7 9.47 -44.35 -10.33
C ASN A 7 8.31 -43.78 -9.48
N ILE A 8 7.81 -44.57 -8.53
CA ILE A 8 6.77 -44.11 -7.60
C ILE A 8 7.33 -43.12 -6.59
N LEU A 9 8.54 -43.33 -6.11
CA LEU A 9 9.24 -42.38 -5.21
C LEU A 9 9.59 -41.08 -5.91
N LEU A 10 9.98 -41.14 -7.20
CA LEU A 10 10.30 -39.97 -8.01
C LEU A 10 9.05 -39.13 -8.31
N SER A 11 7.91 -39.78 -8.57
CA SER A 11 6.63 -39.08 -8.77
C SER A 11 6.08 -38.46 -7.49
N LEU A 12 6.29 -39.04 -6.33
CA LEU A 12 5.93 -38.48 -5.02
C LEU A 12 6.78 -37.27 -4.66
N LEU A 13 8.05 -37.23 -5.03
CA LEU A 13 8.93 -36.10 -4.81
C LEU A 13 8.55 -34.86 -5.65
N LEU A 14 7.98 -35.08 -6.83
CA LEU A 14 7.51 -33.98 -7.70
C LEU A 14 6.24 -33.29 -7.18
N PHE A 15 5.42 -33.99 -6.37
CA PHE A 15 4.21 -33.41 -5.78
C PHE A 15 4.48 -32.54 -4.56
N ILE A 16 5.62 -32.65 -3.90
CA ILE A 16 5.94 -31.94 -2.67
C ILE A 16 6.52 -30.54 -2.97
N VAL A 17 7.02 -30.30 -4.18
CA VAL A 17 7.74 -29.07 -4.54
C VAL A 17 6.81 -27.94 -4.99
N ASP A 18 5.55 -28.24 -5.37
CA ASP A 18 4.67 -27.25 -6.02
C ASP A 18 3.73 -26.48 -5.08
N SER A 19 3.60 -26.83 -3.78
CA SER A 19 2.56 -26.22 -2.96
C SER A 19 2.91 -24.96 -2.15
N PRO A 20 4.19 -24.60 -1.81
CA PRO A 20 4.43 -23.43 -0.96
C PRO A 20 4.69 -22.12 -1.70
N VAL A 21 4.93 -22.14 -3.01
CA VAL A 21 5.45 -20.96 -3.74
C VAL A 21 4.37 -19.95 -4.10
N TYR A 22 3.12 -20.36 -4.23
CA TYR A 22 2.02 -19.50 -4.68
C TYR A 22 1.45 -18.56 -3.61
N SER A 23 1.58 -18.88 -2.32
CA SER A 23 1.01 -18.07 -1.24
C SER A 23 1.89 -16.88 -0.83
N ILE A 24 3.18 -16.88 -1.19
CA ILE A 24 4.16 -15.84 -0.81
C ILE A 24 4.15 -14.69 -1.80
N ASP A 25 3.89 -14.92 -3.10
CA ASP A 25 3.92 -13.89 -4.15
C ASP A 25 2.67 -13.01 -4.20
N PHE A 26 1.56 -13.42 -3.59
CA PHE A 26 0.30 -12.71 -3.67
C PHE A 26 0.21 -11.53 -2.69
N ALA A 27 0.70 -11.68 -1.47
CA ALA A 27 0.60 -10.68 -0.40
C ALA A 27 1.37 -9.38 -0.71
N PRO A 28 2.61 -9.38 -1.25
CA PRO A 28 3.33 -8.16 -1.57
C PRO A 28 2.63 -7.29 -2.61
N LYS A 29 2.05 -7.88 -3.64
CA LYS A 29 1.31 -7.14 -4.69
C LYS A 29 0.04 -6.51 -4.16
N ALA A 30 -0.69 -7.20 -3.30
CA ALA A 30 -1.89 -6.68 -2.67
C ALA A 30 -1.57 -5.50 -1.76
N ILE A 31 -0.49 -5.56 -1.00
CA ILE A 31 -0.01 -4.47 -0.12
C ILE A 31 0.45 -3.28 -0.96
N GLU A 32 1.20 -3.49 -2.03
CA GLU A 32 1.64 -2.44 -2.95
C GLU A 32 0.45 -1.71 -3.59
N SER A 33 -0.49 -2.45 -4.13
CA SER A 33 -1.71 -1.90 -4.73
C SER A 33 -2.54 -1.11 -3.71
N TYR A 34 -2.65 -1.63 -2.50
CA TYR A 34 -3.34 -0.97 -1.40
C TYR A 34 -2.63 0.34 -0.98
N THR A 35 -1.31 0.32 -0.85
CA THR A 35 -0.50 1.50 -0.53
C THR A 35 -0.66 2.59 -1.59
N LEU A 36 -0.71 2.22 -2.87
CA LEU A 36 -0.96 3.16 -3.96
C LEU A 36 -2.37 3.76 -3.90
N ARG A 37 -3.37 3.00 -3.49
CA ARG A 37 -4.75 3.50 -3.31
C ARG A 37 -4.83 4.55 -2.21
N ILE A 38 -4.17 4.32 -1.09
CA ILE A 38 -4.09 5.30 0.01
C ILE A 38 -3.43 6.59 -0.49
N SER A 39 -2.29 6.46 -1.15
CA SER A 39 -1.51 7.57 -1.69
C SER A 39 -2.32 8.41 -2.69
N ARG A 40 -3.06 7.79 -3.59
CA ARG A 40 -3.94 8.46 -4.55
C ARG A 40 -5.09 9.19 -3.86
N LYS A 41 -5.74 8.56 -2.90
CA LYS A 41 -6.85 9.18 -2.17
C LYS A 41 -6.39 10.45 -1.47
N PHE A 42 -5.30 10.37 -0.73
CA PHE A 42 -4.75 11.53 -0.04
C PHE A 42 -4.36 12.64 -1.02
N SER A 43 -3.56 12.32 -2.02
CA SER A 43 -3.02 13.30 -2.97
C SER A 43 -4.11 13.98 -3.80
N ASN A 44 -5.08 13.22 -4.30
CA ASN A 44 -6.19 13.78 -5.05
C ASN A 44 -7.06 14.69 -4.18
N THR A 45 -7.34 14.30 -2.95
CA THR A 45 -8.12 15.10 -2.01
C THR A 45 -7.40 16.41 -1.69
N TYR A 46 -6.11 16.32 -1.39
CA TYR A 46 -5.29 17.50 -1.08
C TYR A 46 -5.18 18.45 -2.29
N CYS A 47 -4.81 17.93 -3.44
CA CYS A 47 -4.67 18.74 -4.66
C CYS A 47 -5.98 19.42 -5.07
N ASN A 48 -7.10 18.72 -4.97
CA ASN A 48 -8.42 19.29 -5.26
C ASN A 48 -8.78 20.38 -4.24
N SER A 49 -8.50 20.17 -2.98
CA SER A 49 -8.75 21.17 -1.93
C SER A 49 -7.97 22.46 -2.19
N ILE A 50 -6.71 22.35 -2.56
CA ILE A 50 -5.86 23.52 -2.91
C ILE A 50 -6.43 24.25 -4.15
N LYS A 51 -6.84 23.50 -5.17
CA LYS A 51 -7.48 24.09 -6.36
C LYS A 51 -8.74 24.87 -6.06
N PHE A 52 -9.53 24.42 -5.09
CA PHE A 52 -10.73 25.13 -4.63
C PHE A 52 -10.43 26.32 -3.73
N GLY A 53 -9.18 26.63 -3.45
CA GLY A 53 -8.78 27.76 -2.62
C GLY A 53 -8.81 27.49 -1.12
N ILE A 54 -8.86 26.23 -0.71
CA ILE A 54 -8.76 25.86 0.71
C ILE A 54 -7.31 26.08 1.16
N SER A 55 -7.13 26.60 2.39
CA SER A 55 -5.80 26.81 2.97
C SER A 55 -5.02 25.48 3.07
N LYS A 56 -3.70 25.57 3.14
CA LYS A 56 -2.82 24.40 3.31
C LYS A 56 -3.23 23.56 4.51
N ASP A 57 -3.47 24.18 5.67
CA ASP A 57 -3.86 23.47 6.89
C ASP A 57 -5.26 22.83 6.77
N GLY A 58 -6.20 23.53 6.16
CA GLY A 58 -7.53 23.00 5.91
C GLY A 58 -7.51 21.83 4.93
N ALA A 59 -6.74 21.94 3.85
CA ALA A 59 -6.55 20.88 2.87
C ALA A 59 -5.90 19.64 3.50
N LEU A 60 -4.89 19.83 4.34
CA LEU A 60 -4.22 18.75 5.07
C LEU A 60 -5.19 18.01 6.00
N ASN A 61 -5.90 18.74 6.85
CA ASN A 61 -6.83 18.15 7.81
C ASN A 61 -7.97 17.42 7.10
N PHE A 62 -8.49 17.98 6.04
CA PHE A 62 -9.53 17.34 5.22
C PHE A 62 -9.03 16.06 4.56
N SER A 63 -7.85 16.10 3.98
CA SER A 63 -7.23 14.92 3.30
C SER A 63 -6.93 13.80 4.28
N ILE A 64 -6.42 14.11 5.47
CA ILE A 64 -6.20 13.14 6.55
C ILE A 64 -7.54 12.53 6.97
N GLY A 65 -8.55 13.34 7.21
CA GLY A 65 -9.86 12.88 7.64
C GLY A 65 -10.53 11.96 6.63
N GLU A 66 -10.55 12.33 5.37
CA GLU A 66 -11.15 11.53 4.30
C GLU A 66 -10.37 10.23 4.05
N THR A 67 -9.05 10.27 4.10
CA THR A 67 -8.21 9.09 3.93
C THR A 67 -8.40 8.11 5.09
N ASN A 68 -8.40 8.60 6.31
CA ASN A 68 -8.64 7.78 7.50
C ASN A 68 -10.04 7.15 7.49
N LYS A 69 -11.05 7.90 7.08
CA LYS A 69 -12.42 7.40 6.97
C LYS A 69 -12.53 6.22 6.01
N GLU A 70 -11.84 6.27 4.88
CA GLU A 70 -11.89 5.20 3.88
C GLU A 70 -11.07 3.97 4.27
N PHE A 71 -9.91 4.15 4.89
CA PHE A 71 -8.93 3.08 5.08
C PHE A 71 -8.72 2.62 6.53
N SER A 72 -9.27 3.30 7.55
CA SER A 72 -8.95 3.02 8.96
C SER A 72 -9.26 1.59 9.42
N ASN A 73 -10.24 0.92 8.85
CA ASN A 73 -10.67 -0.41 9.27
C ASN A 73 -10.15 -1.55 8.39
N ASN A 74 -9.24 -1.26 7.48
CA ASN A 74 -8.72 -2.27 6.56
C ASN A 74 -7.67 -3.15 7.24
N LYS A 75 -7.81 -4.47 7.06
CA LYS A 75 -6.89 -5.48 7.62
C LYS A 75 -5.47 -5.38 7.06
N LEU A 76 -5.28 -4.78 5.89
CA LEU A 76 -3.97 -4.61 5.26
C LEU A 76 -3.13 -3.51 5.91
N ASN A 77 -3.70 -2.66 6.76
CA ASN A 77 -2.98 -1.55 7.39
C ASN A 77 -1.75 -1.98 8.19
N LYS A 78 -1.83 -3.13 8.85
CA LYS A 78 -0.71 -3.68 9.62
C LYS A 78 0.50 -4.10 8.76
N PHE A 79 0.31 -4.26 7.46
CA PHE A 79 1.38 -4.64 6.52
C PHE A 79 1.91 -3.46 5.70
N VAL A 80 1.32 -2.30 5.82
CA VAL A 80 1.75 -1.11 5.07
C VAL A 80 3.11 -0.63 5.57
N ASP A 81 4.04 -0.45 4.64
CA ASP A 81 5.27 0.27 4.89
C ASP A 81 4.98 1.78 4.83
N TYR A 82 4.96 2.42 5.99
CA TYR A 82 4.61 3.84 6.12
C TYR A 82 5.66 4.77 5.51
N GLU A 83 6.92 4.38 5.52
CA GLU A 83 7.97 5.15 4.86
C GLU A 83 7.75 5.19 3.34
N LEU A 84 7.43 4.04 2.76
CA LEU A 84 7.10 3.94 1.34
C LEU A 84 5.79 4.68 1.02
N LEU A 85 4.78 4.59 1.87
CA LEU A 85 3.54 5.34 1.72
C LEU A 85 3.79 6.85 1.70
N ASN A 86 4.56 7.36 2.64
CA ASN A 86 4.91 8.78 2.71
C ASN A 86 5.64 9.24 1.44
N LYS A 87 6.61 8.46 0.97
CA LYS A 87 7.30 8.72 -0.30
C LYS A 87 6.34 8.80 -1.48
N ASN A 88 5.42 7.85 -1.58
CA ASN A 88 4.43 7.82 -2.66
C ASN A 88 3.49 9.03 -2.61
N ILE A 89 3.09 9.45 -1.43
CA ILE A 89 2.27 10.67 -1.25
C ILE A 89 3.04 11.90 -1.73
N LEU A 90 4.27 12.08 -1.29
CA LEU A 90 5.11 13.22 -1.69
C LEU A 90 5.32 13.28 -3.20
N LEU A 91 5.63 12.16 -3.83
CA LEU A 91 5.79 12.06 -5.29
C LEU A 91 4.47 12.37 -6.02
N SER A 92 3.35 11.92 -5.49
CA SER A 92 2.03 12.18 -6.08
C SER A 92 1.65 13.66 -5.98
N LEU A 93 1.98 14.32 -4.88
CA LEU A 93 1.74 15.76 -4.69
C LEU A 93 2.58 16.59 -5.66
N GLU A 94 3.85 16.24 -5.85
CA GLU A 94 4.72 16.88 -6.85
C GLU A 94 4.15 16.74 -8.27
N LYS A 95 3.76 15.52 -8.62
CA LYS A 95 3.27 15.20 -9.96
C LYS A 95 1.89 15.81 -10.25
N ASN A 96 0.97 15.75 -9.29
CA ASN A 96 -0.44 16.10 -9.52
C ASN A 96 -0.74 17.58 -9.30
N CYS A 97 -0.10 18.23 -8.35
CA CYS A 97 -0.35 19.65 -8.05
C CYS A 97 0.90 20.49 -7.77
N GLN A 98 2.07 19.99 -8.14
CA GLN A 98 3.34 20.73 -8.09
C GLN A 98 3.70 21.27 -6.69
N ILE A 99 3.40 20.49 -5.65
CA ILE A 99 3.73 20.82 -4.28
C ILE A 99 5.04 20.14 -3.92
N PHE A 100 6.08 20.92 -3.59
CA PHE A 100 7.43 20.46 -3.30
C PHE A 100 7.85 20.68 -1.84
N ASP A 101 7.11 21.47 -1.09
CA ASP A 101 7.42 21.88 0.29
C ASP A 101 6.68 21.09 1.36
N PHE A 102 6.05 19.98 0.98
CA PHE A 102 5.32 19.11 1.91
C PHE A 102 6.29 18.21 2.66
N SER A 103 6.24 18.19 3.99
CA SER A 103 7.12 17.36 4.82
C SER A 103 6.47 16.06 5.27
N GLU A 104 7.28 15.03 5.53
CA GLU A 104 6.80 13.74 6.05
C GLU A 104 6.14 13.87 7.42
N ASP A 105 6.58 14.83 8.25
CA ASP A 105 6.02 15.09 9.57
C ASP A 105 4.53 15.45 9.52
N GLU A 106 4.10 16.10 8.46
CA GLU A 106 2.69 16.46 8.24
C GLU A 106 1.80 15.22 8.01
N LEU A 107 2.40 14.07 7.65
CA LEU A 107 1.71 12.81 7.41
C LEU A 107 1.60 11.90 8.65
N GLU A 108 2.22 12.26 9.77
CA GLU A 108 2.18 11.46 11.00
C GLU A 108 0.78 11.24 11.55
N ASN A 109 -0.13 12.15 11.26
CA ASN A 109 -1.53 12.08 11.68
C ASN A 109 -2.43 11.21 10.79
N LEU A 110 -1.89 10.56 9.75
CA LEU A 110 -2.59 9.49 9.07
C LEU A 110 -2.75 8.32 10.03
N ALA A 111 -3.96 8.15 10.56
CA ALA A 111 -4.24 7.40 11.79
C ALA A 111 -4.58 5.93 11.60
N PHE A 112 -4.10 5.26 10.58
CA PHE A 112 -4.24 3.80 10.50
C PHE A 112 -2.98 3.06 10.97
N ARG A 113 -2.27 3.70 11.87
CA ARG A 113 -1.12 3.08 12.53
C ARG A 113 -1.60 2.21 13.68
N TYR A 114 -1.79 0.93 13.44
CA TYR A 114 -1.93 -0.06 14.54
C TYR A 114 -1.54 -1.43 14.12
#